data_45f0dad0a204f6571a28a88b86d21def
#
_entry.id   45f0dad0a204f6571a28a88b86d21def
#
_cell.length_a   1.000
_cell.length_b   1.000
_cell.length_c   1.000
_cell.angle_alpha   90.00
_cell.angle_beta   90.00
_cell.angle_gamma   90.00
#
_symmetry.space_group_name_H-M   'P 1'
#
loop_
_entity.id
_entity.type
_entity.pdbx_description
1 polymer ?
#
loop_
_entity_poly.entity_id
_entity_poly.type
_entity_poly.pdbx_seq_one_letter_code
_entity_poly.pdbx_strand_id
1 'polypeptide(L)'
;PIFVCMAMPALAGAQVLKNAYFNVDWQINSPFGQDFSKKTSGWGAHAEGGYYVIPNFAIGAFISYHTNNEYVDRQTIPVNSTSVITSDQQHSIFQLPFGAAFRYNFAPEGQFQPYVGAQLGASYSEMSTYMNVLKVYDRNWGFYVAPEIGMTVYFTPQKQIGVHMAAYYNY
;
A
#
# COMPACT_ATOMS: atom_id res chain seq x y z
N PRO A 1 -5.59 -0.32 9.77
CA PRO A 1 -4.55 -1.30 9.49
C PRO A 1 -3.17 -0.63 9.49
N ILE A 2 -2.21 -1.25 10.20
CA ILE A 2 -0.83 -0.80 10.20
C ILE A 2 -0.11 -1.59 9.12
N PHE A 3 0.51 -0.89 8.18
CA PHE A 3 1.29 -1.49 7.12
C PHE A 3 2.77 -1.18 7.36
N VAL A 4 3.60 -2.19 7.31
CA VAL A 4 5.05 -2.03 7.29
C VAL A 4 5.53 -2.36 5.89
N CYS A 5 6.09 -1.37 5.22
CA CYS A 5 6.67 -1.53 3.89
C CYS A 5 8.17 -1.77 4.02
N MET A 6 8.66 -2.86 3.45
CA MET A 6 10.09 -3.05 3.21
C MET A 6 10.36 -2.76 1.74
N ALA A 7 11.18 -1.76 1.49
CA ALA A 7 11.53 -1.32 0.16
C ALA A 7 12.59 -2.22 -0.49
N MET A 8 12.38 -2.54 -1.76
CA MET A 8 13.45 -2.99 -2.64
C MET A 8 14.17 -1.79 -3.27
N PRO A 9 15.43 -1.94 -3.71
CA PRO A 9 16.15 -0.84 -4.32
C PRO A 9 15.42 -0.34 -5.56
N ALA A 10 14.92 0.88 -5.48
CA ALA A 10 14.33 1.55 -6.62
C ALA A 10 15.45 1.93 -7.60
N LEU A 11 15.39 1.39 -8.81
CA LEU A 11 16.16 1.89 -9.94
C LEU A 11 15.52 3.23 -10.38
N ALA A 12 15.87 4.31 -9.69
CA ALA A 12 15.43 5.63 -10.06
C ALA A 12 16.30 6.15 -11.22
N GLY A 13 15.81 6.01 -12.43
CA GLY A 13 16.35 6.70 -13.60
C GLY A 13 15.98 8.18 -13.61
N ALA A 14 16.29 8.91 -12.55
CA ALA A 14 15.94 10.32 -12.39
C ALA A 14 17.03 11.26 -12.89
N GLN A 15 17.42 11.15 -14.15
CA GLN A 15 18.35 12.13 -14.76
C GLN A 15 17.65 13.37 -15.34
N VAL A 16 16.32 13.47 -15.33
CA VAL A 16 15.62 14.52 -16.07
C VAL A 16 15.22 15.73 -15.23
N LEU A 17 15.09 15.59 -13.90
CA LEU A 17 14.66 16.70 -13.04
C LEU A 17 15.47 16.74 -11.74
N LYS A 18 16.24 17.80 -11.56
CA LYS A 18 17.09 18.04 -10.36
C LYS A 18 16.35 17.97 -9.01
N ASN A 19 15.02 18.07 -9.00
CA ASN A 19 14.21 18.18 -7.80
C ASN A 19 13.07 17.15 -7.77
N ALA A 20 13.15 16.09 -8.56
CA ALA A 20 12.14 15.02 -8.57
C ALA A 20 12.65 13.79 -7.83
N TYR A 21 11.73 13.04 -7.24
CA TYR A 21 11.99 11.72 -6.69
C TYR A 21 11.00 10.72 -7.28
N PHE A 22 11.40 9.47 -7.29
CA PHE A 22 10.55 8.34 -7.68
C PHE A 22 10.95 7.12 -6.85
N ASN A 23 9.98 6.49 -6.22
CA ASN A 23 10.14 5.30 -5.41
C ASN A 23 9.24 4.19 -5.93
N VAL A 24 9.75 2.96 -5.86
CA VAL A 24 8.94 1.75 -6.04
C VAL A 24 9.25 0.82 -4.90
N ASP A 25 8.23 0.45 -4.16
CA ASP A 25 8.37 -0.28 -2.91
C ASP A 25 7.56 -1.57 -2.95
N TRP A 26 8.10 -2.59 -2.34
CA TRP A 26 7.35 -3.79 -2.00
C TRP A 26 6.62 -3.59 -0.68
N GLN A 27 5.34 -3.95 -0.61
CA GLN A 27 4.52 -3.74 0.58
C GLN A 27 4.17 -5.03 1.29
N ILE A 28 4.30 -5.00 2.62
CA ILE A 28 3.73 -6.01 3.52
C ILE A 28 2.55 -5.36 4.25
N ASN A 29 1.38 -5.93 4.08
CA ASN A 29 0.13 -5.41 4.62
C ASN A 29 -0.36 -6.27 5.77
N SER A 30 -0.63 -5.65 6.90
CA SER A 30 -1.24 -6.31 8.07
C SER A 30 -2.55 -5.60 8.42
N PRO A 31 -3.70 -6.19 8.13
CA PRO A 31 -5.00 -5.62 8.49
C PRO A 31 -5.24 -5.73 9.99
N PHE A 32 -5.59 -4.60 10.63
CA PHE A 32 -6.00 -4.56 12.03
C PHE A 32 -7.45 -4.09 12.12
N GLY A 33 -8.25 -4.81 12.92
CA GLY A 33 -9.64 -4.42 13.19
C GLY A 33 -10.66 -4.79 12.10
N GLN A 34 -10.31 -5.67 11.18
CA GLN A 34 -11.25 -6.25 10.22
C GLN A 34 -11.43 -7.75 10.49
N ASP A 35 -12.68 -8.19 10.51
CA ASP A 35 -13.01 -9.61 10.73
C ASP A 35 -12.98 -10.44 9.45
N PHE A 36 -12.96 -9.80 8.27
CA PHE A 36 -13.08 -10.48 6.99
C PHE A 36 -11.76 -11.14 6.53
N SER A 37 -10.60 -10.54 6.79
CA SER A 37 -9.29 -11.14 6.53
C SER A 37 -8.28 -10.58 7.54
N LYS A 38 -7.77 -11.45 8.40
CA LYS A 38 -6.83 -11.10 9.47
C LYS A 38 -5.38 -11.42 9.10
N LYS A 39 -5.19 -12.11 7.99
CA LYS A 39 -3.87 -12.61 7.60
C LYS A 39 -3.01 -11.49 7.00
N THR A 40 -1.79 -11.35 7.52
CA THR A 40 -0.77 -10.48 6.92
C THR A 40 -0.43 -10.98 5.52
N SER A 41 -0.43 -10.08 4.54
CA SER A 41 -0.06 -10.37 3.16
C SER A 41 1.21 -9.63 2.77
N GLY A 42 2.14 -10.32 2.15
CA GLY A 42 3.32 -9.73 1.52
C GLY A 42 3.14 -9.42 0.03
N TRP A 43 1.92 -9.49 -0.49
CA TRP A 43 1.63 -9.22 -1.90
C TRP A 43 1.09 -7.81 -2.07
N GLY A 44 2.01 -6.86 -2.09
CA GLY A 44 1.69 -5.47 -2.37
C GLY A 44 2.85 -4.75 -3.04
N ALA A 45 2.54 -3.75 -3.81
CA ALA A 45 3.49 -2.85 -4.45
C ALA A 45 3.01 -1.42 -4.32
N HIS A 46 3.95 -0.51 -4.15
CA HIS A 46 3.70 0.92 -4.06
C HIS A 46 4.64 1.65 -5.00
N ALA A 47 4.12 2.60 -5.73
CA ALA A 47 4.90 3.52 -6.54
C ALA A 47 4.51 4.96 -6.19
N GLU A 48 5.49 5.78 -5.90
CA GLU A 48 5.30 7.19 -5.59
C GLU A 48 6.33 8.02 -6.35
N GLY A 49 5.87 9.12 -6.92
CA GLY A 49 6.73 10.08 -7.59
C GLY A 49 6.29 11.49 -7.33
N GLY A 50 7.24 12.39 -7.13
CA GLY A 50 6.94 13.76 -6.81
C GLY A 50 8.06 14.73 -7.11
N TYR A 51 7.77 16.00 -6.87
CA TYR A 51 8.66 17.12 -7.10
C TYR A 51 8.82 17.95 -5.84
N TYR A 52 10.05 18.29 -5.50
CA TYR A 52 10.38 19.18 -4.40
C TYR A 52 10.06 20.63 -4.79
N VAL A 53 9.00 21.18 -4.21
CA VAL A 53 8.58 22.57 -4.40
C VAL A 53 9.50 23.52 -3.64
N ILE A 54 9.93 23.09 -2.47
CA ILE A 54 11.02 23.72 -1.67
C ILE A 54 11.96 22.59 -1.20
N PRO A 55 13.18 22.90 -0.75
CA PRO A 55 14.19 21.88 -0.43
C PRO A 55 13.72 20.75 0.49
N ASN A 56 12.80 21.05 1.40
CA ASN A 56 12.32 20.11 2.41
C ASN A 56 10.94 19.52 2.09
N PHE A 57 10.17 20.12 1.18
CA PHE A 57 8.79 19.74 0.96
C PHE A 57 8.54 19.34 -0.50
N ALA A 58 7.98 18.16 -0.68
CA ALA A 58 7.61 17.62 -1.99
C ALA A 58 6.12 17.35 -2.08
N ILE A 59 5.60 17.50 -3.28
CA ILE A 59 4.24 17.14 -3.67
C ILE A 59 4.35 16.16 -4.83
N GLY A 60 3.56 15.10 -4.77
CA GLY A 60 3.60 14.05 -5.77
C GLY A 60 2.29 13.32 -5.94
N ALA A 61 2.36 12.22 -6.64
CA ALA A 61 1.28 11.27 -6.80
C ALA A 61 1.75 9.88 -6.42
N PHE A 62 0.84 9.07 -5.94
CA PHE A 62 1.10 7.69 -5.60
C PHE A 62 0.04 6.76 -6.20
N ILE A 63 0.42 5.54 -6.39
CA ILE A 63 -0.45 4.41 -6.68
C ILE A 63 0.06 3.19 -5.91
N SER A 64 -0.83 2.52 -5.23
CA SER A 64 -0.52 1.28 -4.51
C SER A 64 -1.42 0.15 -4.99
N TYR A 65 -0.89 -1.03 -4.89
CA TYR A 65 -1.62 -2.27 -5.13
C TYR A 65 -1.37 -3.22 -3.97
N HIS A 66 -2.41 -3.75 -3.39
CA HIS A 66 -2.26 -4.84 -2.43
C HIS A 66 -3.43 -5.81 -2.47
N THR A 67 -3.11 -7.05 -2.17
CA THR A 67 -4.09 -8.11 -2.07
C THR A 67 -3.84 -8.96 -0.84
N ASN A 68 -4.93 -9.28 -0.15
CA ASN A 68 -4.93 -10.19 0.98
C ASN A 68 -5.85 -11.35 0.67
N ASN A 69 -5.31 -12.57 0.85
CA ASN A 69 -6.07 -13.79 0.67
C ASN A 69 -6.10 -14.56 1.99
N GLU A 70 -7.27 -14.92 2.43
CA GLU A 70 -7.48 -15.77 3.59
C GLU A 70 -8.31 -16.99 3.19
N TYR A 71 -7.79 -18.15 3.52
CA TYR A 71 -8.50 -19.41 3.36
C TYR A 71 -9.24 -19.74 4.66
N VAL A 72 -10.54 -19.97 4.54
CA VAL A 72 -11.39 -20.38 5.66
C VAL A 72 -11.74 -21.84 5.45
N ASP A 73 -11.39 -22.65 6.46
CA ASP A 73 -11.68 -24.08 6.46
C ASP A 73 -13.17 -24.36 6.27
N ARG A 74 -13.46 -25.55 5.78
CA ARG A 74 -14.79 -26.01 5.46
C ARG A 74 -15.80 -25.75 6.57
N GLN A 75 -16.78 -24.92 6.27
CA GLN A 75 -17.85 -24.54 7.19
C GLN A 75 -19.22 -24.82 6.56
N THR A 76 -20.19 -25.10 7.43
CA THR A 76 -21.59 -25.26 7.02
C THR A 76 -22.32 -23.95 7.27
N ILE A 77 -22.78 -23.31 6.21
CA ILE A 77 -23.45 -22.00 6.26
C ILE A 77 -24.94 -22.21 5.91
N PRO A 78 -25.87 -21.77 6.76
CA PRO A 78 -27.27 -21.74 6.41
C PRO A 78 -27.53 -20.67 5.36
N VAL A 79 -28.07 -21.06 4.21
CA VAL A 79 -28.47 -20.15 3.12
C VAL A 79 -29.89 -19.65 3.34
N ASN A 80 -30.73 -20.51 3.84
CA ASN A 80 -32.08 -20.18 4.30
C ASN A 80 -32.54 -21.22 5.32
N SER A 81 -33.77 -21.09 5.83
CA SER A 81 -34.32 -21.98 6.88
C SER A 81 -34.37 -23.46 6.53
N THR A 82 -34.18 -23.84 5.27
CA THR A 82 -34.26 -25.21 4.77
C THR A 82 -33.05 -25.71 4.03
N SER A 83 -32.09 -24.85 3.74
CA SER A 83 -30.91 -25.20 2.93
C SER A 83 -29.61 -24.73 3.60
N VAL A 84 -28.62 -25.61 3.63
CA VAL A 84 -27.27 -25.35 4.11
C VAL A 84 -26.26 -25.67 3.01
N ILE A 85 -25.23 -24.86 2.90
CA ILE A 85 -24.08 -25.12 2.02
C ILE A 85 -22.88 -25.42 2.91
N THR A 86 -22.24 -26.55 2.67
CA THR A 86 -20.95 -26.90 3.29
C THR A 86 -19.87 -26.79 2.25
N SER A 87 -19.03 -25.78 2.39
CA SER A 87 -17.94 -25.48 1.45
C SER A 87 -16.75 -24.83 2.13
N ASP A 88 -15.59 -24.99 1.53
CA ASP A 88 -14.42 -24.19 1.81
C ASP A 88 -14.66 -22.79 1.25
N GLN A 89 -14.11 -21.77 1.92
CA GLN A 89 -14.22 -20.39 1.48
C GLN A 89 -12.83 -19.80 1.31
N GLN A 90 -12.65 -19.04 0.26
CA GLN A 90 -11.47 -18.19 0.10
C GLN A 90 -11.94 -16.74 0.06
N HIS A 91 -11.54 -15.98 1.05
CA HIS A 91 -11.72 -14.54 1.08
C HIS A 91 -10.53 -13.87 0.40
N SER A 92 -10.80 -13.02 -0.57
CA SER A 92 -9.79 -12.22 -1.26
C SER A 92 -10.19 -10.75 -1.19
N ILE A 93 -9.26 -9.94 -0.70
CA ILE A 93 -9.39 -8.48 -0.69
C ILE A 93 -8.36 -7.94 -1.66
N PHE A 94 -8.83 -7.20 -2.63
CA PHE A 94 -8.03 -6.43 -3.56
C PHE A 94 -8.24 -4.94 -3.27
N GLN A 95 -7.16 -4.17 -3.19
CA GLN A 95 -7.23 -2.73 -3.01
C GLN A 95 -6.24 -2.03 -3.93
N LEU A 96 -6.70 -0.91 -4.52
CA LEU A 96 -5.93 -0.05 -5.40
C LEU A 96 -6.11 1.41 -4.95
N PRO A 97 -5.39 1.86 -3.91
CA PRO A 97 -5.37 3.26 -3.54
C PRO A 97 -4.45 4.06 -4.47
N PHE A 98 -4.89 5.29 -4.79
CA PHE A 98 -4.14 6.24 -5.61
C PHE A 98 -4.52 7.67 -5.25
N GLY A 99 -3.62 8.61 -5.47
CA GLY A 99 -3.89 10.01 -5.15
C GLY A 99 -2.66 10.89 -5.09
N ALA A 100 -2.75 11.94 -4.28
CA ALA A 100 -1.67 12.87 -4.02
C ALA A 100 -0.83 12.43 -2.82
N ALA A 101 0.48 12.61 -2.93
CA ALA A 101 1.45 12.36 -1.87
C ALA A 101 2.11 13.67 -1.46
N PHE A 102 2.28 13.85 -0.17
CA PHE A 102 2.95 14.99 0.44
C PHE A 102 4.07 14.47 1.33
N ARG A 103 5.28 15.04 1.18
CA ARG A 103 6.46 14.59 1.90
C ARG A 103 7.25 15.77 2.43
N TYR A 104 7.65 15.69 3.71
CA TYR A 104 8.54 16.64 4.34
C TYR A 104 9.80 15.95 4.81
N ASN A 105 10.96 16.30 4.22
CA ASN A 105 12.28 15.77 4.57
C ASN A 105 12.94 16.64 5.61
N PHE A 106 13.44 16.01 6.67
CA PHE A 106 14.17 16.71 7.74
C PHE A 106 15.63 17.01 7.38
N ALA A 107 16.25 16.21 6.53
CA ALA A 107 17.64 16.33 6.13
C ALA A 107 17.81 16.19 4.60
N PRO A 108 17.38 17.17 3.78
CA PRO A 108 17.36 17.02 2.33
C PRO A 108 18.74 16.96 1.69
N GLU A 109 19.77 17.45 2.36
CA GLU A 109 21.16 17.45 1.86
C GLU A 109 21.93 16.18 2.23
N GLY A 110 21.51 15.44 3.25
CA GLY A 110 22.16 14.22 3.71
C GLY A 110 21.99 13.03 2.74
N GLN A 111 22.85 12.04 2.90
CA GLN A 111 22.64 10.72 2.28
C GLN A 111 21.50 9.94 2.99
N PHE A 112 21.30 10.27 4.24
CA PHE A 112 20.27 9.72 5.10
C PHE A 112 19.15 10.78 5.24
N GLN A 113 18.00 10.48 4.67
CA GLN A 113 16.89 11.42 4.60
C GLN A 113 15.65 10.87 5.30
N PRO A 114 15.49 11.11 6.61
CA PRO A 114 14.24 10.82 7.30
C PRO A 114 13.17 11.83 6.86
N TYR A 115 11.95 11.34 6.73
CA TYR A 115 10.81 12.16 6.32
C TYR A 115 9.51 11.75 7.03
N VAL A 116 8.57 12.66 7.04
CA VAL A 116 7.16 12.40 7.32
C VAL A 116 6.34 12.77 6.10
N GLY A 117 5.27 12.04 5.87
CA GLY A 117 4.41 12.25 4.73
C GLY A 117 2.94 11.99 5.04
N ALA A 118 2.13 12.31 4.07
CA ALA A 118 0.71 11.96 4.05
C ALA A 118 0.26 11.68 2.62
N GLN A 119 -0.49 10.64 2.46
CA GLN A 119 -1.10 10.26 1.19
C GLN A 119 -2.60 10.50 1.28
N LEU A 120 -3.16 11.20 0.30
CA LEU A 120 -4.58 11.53 0.21
C LEU A 120 -5.10 11.15 -1.16
N GLY A 121 -6.22 10.43 -1.20
CA GLY A 121 -6.76 10.02 -2.48
C GLY A 121 -8.02 9.19 -2.39
N ALA A 122 -8.22 8.35 -3.37
CA ALA A 122 -9.29 7.39 -3.43
C ALA A 122 -8.74 5.97 -3.40
N SER A 123 -9.50 5.06 -2.85
CA SER A 123 -9.20 3.63 -2.88
C SER A 123 -10.34 2.88 -3.55
N TYR A 124 -10.00 2.12 -4.58
CA TYR A 124 -10.89 1.10 -5.12
C TYR A 124 -10.64 -0.20 -4.39
N SER A 125 -11.66 -0.81 -3.83
CA SER A 125 -11.56 -2.10 -3.17
C SER A 125 -12.58 -3.09 -3.72
N GLU A 126 -12.13 -4.32 -3.95
CA GLU A 126 -12.97 -5.45 -4.32
C GLU A 126 -12.78 -6.55 -3.27
N MET A 127 -13.87 -6.92 -2.61
CA MET A 127 -13.94 -8.05 -1.71
C MET A 127 -14.59 -9.20 -2.44
N SER A 128 -13.89 -10.32 -2.55
CA SER A 128 -14.39 -11.52 -3.22
C SER A 128 -14.40 -12.70 -2.27
N THR A 129 -15.53 -13.38 -2.20
CA THR A 129 -15.66 -14.67 -1.50
C THR A 129 -15.91 -15.76 -2.53
N TYR A 130 -15.00 -16.71 -2.58
CA TYR A 130 -15.13 -17.91 -3.42
C TYR A 130 -15.66 -19.05 -2.58
N MET A 131 -16.80 -19.61 -2.99
CA MET A 131 -17.43 -20.78 -2.41
C MET A 131 -17.61 -21.82 -3.53
N ASN A 132 -16.65 -22.73 -3.67
CA ASN A 132 -16.62 -23.73 -4.74
C ASN A 132 -16.76 -23.08 -6.14
N VAL A 133 -17.91 -23.20 -6.80
CA VAL A 133 -18.19 -22.61 -8.13
C VAL A 133 -18.85 -21.23 -8.08
N LEU A 134 -19.23 -20.76 -6.90
CA LEU A 134 -19.86 -19.45 -6.72
C LEU A 134 -18.84 -18.40 -6.32
N LYS A 135 -18.81 -17.29 -7.04
CA LYS A 135 -18.05 -16.07 -6.67
C LYS A 135 -19.06 -14.99 -6.30
N VAL A 136 -19.00 -14.54 -5.07
CA VAL A 136 -19.69 -13.32 -4.62
C VAL A 136 -18.65 -12.24 -4.50
N TYR A 137 -18.88 -11.09 -5.11
CA TYR A 137 -17.98 -9.95 -5.04
C TYR A 137 -18.74 -8.68 -4.70
N ASP A 138 -18.11 -7.84 -3.93
CA ASP A 138 -18.56 -6.48 -3.61
C ASP A 138 -17.47 -5.49 -4.00
N ARG A 139 -17.85 -4.38 -4.61
CA ARG A 139 -16.96 -3.34 -5.08
C ARG A 139 -17.30 -2.03 -4.40
N ASN A 140 -16.30 -1.45 -3.77
CA ASN A 140 -16.47 -0.22 -3.04
C ASN A 140 -15.40 0.81 -3.42
N TRP A 141 -15.85 2.06 -3.50
CA TRP A 141 -14.96 3.20 -3.57
C TRP A 141 -14.92 3.88 -2.22
N GLY A 142 -13.73 4.19 -1.75
CA GLY A 142 -13.51 4.85 -0.48
C GLY A 142 -12.57 6.04 -0.61
N PHE A 143 -12.62 6.90 0.37
CA PHE A 143 -11.60 7.92 0.56
C PHE A 143 -10.39 7.28 1.24
N TYR A 144 -9.19 7.65 0.81
CA TYR A 144 -7.94 7.11 1.32
C TYR A 144 -7.12 8.20 1.98
N VAL A 145 -6.75 7.97 3.23
CA VAL A 145 -5.83 8.83 4.00
C VAL A 145 -4.81 7.94 4.67
N ALA A 146 -3.54 8.20 4.42
CA ALA A 146 -2.46 7.46 5.05
C ALA A 146 -1.34 8.41 5.49
N PRO A 147 -1.22 8.72 6.78
CA PRO A 147 0.01 9.30 7.31
C PRO A 147 1.14 8.29 7.19
N GLU A 148 2.32 8.82 6.85
CA GLU A 148 3.52 8.05 6.54
C GLU A 148 4.71 8.59 7.31
N ILE A 149 5.56 7.69 7.78
CA ILE A 149 6.89 8.02 8.27
C ILE A 149 7.89 7.09 7.61
N GLY A 150 8.96 7.67 7.10
CA GLY A 150 9.93 6.88 6.36
C GLY A 150 11.31 7.48 6.33
N MET A 151 12.16 6.82 5.57
CA MET A 151 13.54 7.13 5.44
C MET A 151 14.04 6.68 4.08
N THR A 152 14.80 7.54 3.42
CA THR A 152 15.55 7.19 2.20
C THR A 152 17.05 7.25 2.50
N VAL A 153 17.78 6.20 2.14
CA VAL A 153 19.24 6.12 2.27
C VAL A 153 19.84 6.03 0.89
N TYR A 154 20.57 7.07 0.49
CA TYR A 154 21.25 7.12 -0.81
C TYR A 154 22.66 6.53 -0.73
N PHE A 155 23.01 5.71 -1.70
CA PHE A 155 24.34 5.09 -1.80
C PHE A 155 25.35 5.97 -2.54
N THR A 156 24.85 6.92 -3.34
CA THR A 156 25.69 7.80 -4.15
C THR A 156 25.62 9.24 -3.65
N PRO A 157 26.73 9.99 -3.69
CA PRO A 157 26.72 11.43 -3.37
C PRO A 157 25.76 12.23 -4.25
N GLN A 158 25.53 11.78 -5.48
CA GLN A 158 24.60 12.40 -6.42
C GLN A 158 23.13 12.10 -6.12
N LYS A 159 22.82 11.27 -5.11
CA LYS A 159 21.47 10.87 -4.67
C LYS A 159 20.59 10.29 -5.79
N GLN A 160 21.21 9.49 -6.66
CA GLN A 160 20.51 8.89 -7.79
C GLN A 160 19.88 7.53 -7.44
N ILE A 161 20.54 6.76 -6.58
CA ILE A 161 20.13 5.42 -6.20
C ILE A 161 20.18 5.29 -4.68
N GLY A 162 19.12 4.78 -4.10
CA GLY A 162 19.00 4.57 -2.66
C GLY A 162 18.00 3.48 -2.31
N VAL A 163 17.96 3.16 -1.03
CA VAL A 163 16.92 2.29 -0.43
C VAL A 163 15.93 3.18 0.31
N HIS A 164 14.66 2.93 0.05
CA HIS A 164 13.55 3.57 0.71
C HIS A 164 12.85 2.59 1.67
N MET A 165 12.52 3.05 2.86
CA MET A 165 11.75 2.32 3.86
C MET A 165 10.72 3.24 4.46
N ALA A 166 9.48 2.80 4.51
CA ALA A 166 8.40 3.57 5.09
C ALA A 166 7.42 2.70 5.88
N ALA A 167 6.81 3.30 6.87
CA ALA A 167 5.67 2.76 7.59
C ALA A 167 4.51 3.75 7.44
N TYR A 168 3.35 3.25 7.09
CA TYR A 168 2.16 4.07 6.97
C TYR A 168 0.94 3.38 7.58
N TYR A 169 0.03 4.21 8.02
CA TYR A 169 -1.25 3.78 8.56
C TYR A 169 -2.36 4.31 7.68
N ASN A 170 -3.16 3.46 7.08
CA ASN A 170 -4.29 3.89 6.29
C ASN A 170 -5.61 3.75 7.05
N TYR A 171 -6.45 4.73 6.81
CA TYR A 171 -7.80 4.82 7.37
C TYR A 171 -8.82 4.82 6.22
#